data_4839e1c620d9f64da93a740fcba2ead2
#
_entry.id   4839e1c620d9f64da93a740fcba2ead2
#
_cell.length_a   1.000
_cell.length_b   1.000
_cell.length_c   1.000
_cell.angle_alpha   90.00
_cell.angle_beta   90.00
_cell.angle_gamma   90.00
#
_symmetry.space_group_name_H-M   'P 1'
#
loop_
_entity.id
_entity.type
_entity.pdbx_description
1 polymer ?
#
loop_
_entity_poly.entity_id
_entity_poly.type
_entity_poly.pdbx_seq_one_letter_code
_entity_poly.pdbx_strand_id
1 'polypeptide(L)'
;MTKHLFNYCTIDWYENEMLAKGMTLRDFTKEFQMDGIEQFIYTMERPGKSYKDLTTGVHLNYWPYWMDFWLKKAKRLKQQFRNVIERNQYFRDAFSRDEWLSVIRRNIGAALTEAPEYMVWHISEANNEEVFTWQFNYSDREVLIASADVFNSIADEIPENVTVLFENLWWPGLRLTDPRNVKFFFDRIERKNVGIMLDTGHLMNTNPRLKNEAEAADYVCRVVDKLGPCAELIKGVHLSCSLSGHYQRTFNRCAPAQVDNALSWKHIASIDQHKTFETAAARQI
;
A
#
# COMPACT_ATOMS: atom_id res chain seq x y z
N MET A 1 -6.07 -3.45 23.22
CA MET A 1 -7.47 -3.36 22.73
C MET A 1 -7.39 -3.07 21.24
N THR A 2 -8.11 -3.83 20.41
CA THR A 2 -8.15 -3.61 18.95
C THR A 2 -8.90 -2.31 18.68
N LYS A 3 -8.34 -1.45 17.80
CA LYS A 3 -9.01 -0.22 17.34
C LYS A 3 -9.67 -0.49 15.97
N HIS A 4 -10.88 0.04 15.79
CA HIS A 4 -11.61 0.02 14.54
C HIS A 4 -11.49 1.40 13.89
N LEU A 5 -10.83 1.47 12.74
CA LEU A 5 -10.53 2.71 12.07
C LEU A 5 -11.24 2.78 10.71
N PHE A 6 -11.60 3.99 10.32
CA PHE A 6 -12.08 4.26 8.98
C PHE A 6 -10.92 4.75 8.11
N ASN A 7 -10.70 4.11 6.96
CA ASN A 7 -9.71 4.56 6.00
C ASN A 7 -10.25 5.80 5.25
N TYR A 8 -9.56 6.92 5.37
CA TYR A 8 -9.99 8.21 4.87
C TYR A 8 -8.93 8.85 3.97
N CYS A 9 -9.31 9.16 2.74
CA CYS A 9 -8.44 9.91 1.84
C CYS A 9 -8.75 11.40 1.91
N THR A 10 -7.70 12.24 2.00
CA THR A 10 -7.80 13.70 2.07
C THR A 10 -8.20 14.39 0.76
N ILE A 11 -8.71 13.65 -0.20
CA ILE A 11 -9.24 14.21 -1.45
C ILE A 11 -10.61 14.83 -1.19
N ASP A 12 -10.78 16.08 -1.58
CA ASP A 12 -11.99 16.90 -1.31
C ASP A 12 -13.31 16.23 -1.66
N TRP A 13 -13.35 15.34 -2.67
CA TRP A 13 -14.60 14.73 -3.08
C TRP A 13 -15.18 13.76 -2.02
N TYR A 14 -14.37 13.07 -1.22
CA TYR A 14 -14.86 12.23 -0.12
C TYR A 14 -15.57 13.08 0.94
N GLU A 15 -14.95 14.19 1.34
CA GLU A 15 -15.56 15.09 2.29
C GLU A 15 -16.82 15.73 1.74
N ASN A 16 -16.79 16.16 0.47
CA ASN A 16 -17.95 16.76 -0.19
C ASN A 16 -19.12 15.76 -0.28
N GLU A 17 -18.85 14.46 -0.51
CA GLU A 17 -19.90 13.45 -0.52
C GLU A 17 -20.53 13.25 0.86
N MET A 18 -19.75 13.25 1.93
CA MET A 18 -20.26 13.17 3.30
C MET A 18 -21.07 14.42 3.65
N LEU A 19 -20.56 15.63 3.34
CA LEU A 19 -21.23 16.89 3.59
C LEU A 19 -22.55 16.99 2.81
N ALA A 20 -22.59 16.49 1.56
CA ALA A 20 -23.84 16.42 0.77
C ALA A 20 -24.90 15.52 1.41
N LYS A 21 -24.50 14.57 2.25
CA LYS A 21 -25.38 13.73 3.09
C LYS A 21 -25.65 14.34 4.47
N GLY A 22 -25.20 15.58 4.72
CA GLY A 22 -25.39 16.27 6.01
C GLY A 22 -24.52 15.72 7.15
N MET A 23 -23.43 15.02 6.82
CA MET A 23 -22.56 14.34 7.79
C MET A 23 -21.14 14.87 7.70
N THR A 24 -20.53 15.21 8.85
CA THR A 24 -19.10 15.45 8.93
C THR A 24 -18.34 14.14 9.17
N LEU A 25 -17.01 14.14 8.97
CA LEU A 25 -16.17 12.98 9.29
C LEU A 25 -16.27 12.59 10.79
N ARG A 26 -16.44 13.58 11.68
CA ARG A 26 -16.65 13.35 13.13
C ARG A 26 -18.00 12.69 13.42
N ASP A 27 -19.06 13.15 12.73
CA ASP A 27 -20.37 12.54 12.87
C ASP A 27 -20.34 11.08 12.37
N PHE A 28 -19.66 10.83 11.24
CA PHE A 28 -19.46 9.51 10.68
C PHE A 28 -18.73 8.58 11.67
N THR A 29 -17.55 8.98 12.18
CA THR A 29 -16.80 8.15 13.13
C THR A 29 -17.59 7.84 14.39
N LYS A 30 -18.38 8.80 14.89
CA LYS A 30 -19.23 8.62 16.04
C LYS A 30 -20.43 7.71 15.79
N GLU A 31 -21.12 7.89 14.66
CA GLU A 31 -22.30 7.10 14.27
C GLU A 31 -21.92 5.63 14.06
N PHE A 32 -20.79 5.35 13.40
CA PHE A 32 -20.31 4.00 13.13
C PHE A 32 -19.39 3.46 14.23
N GLN A 33 -19.28 4.14 15.37
CA GLN A 33 -18.49 3.73 16.55
C GLN A 33 -17.04 3.38 16.19
N MET A 34 -16.43 4.18 15.28
CA MET A 34 -15.03 4.08 14.94
C MET A 34 -14.16 4.75 16.00
N ASP A 35 -13.01 4.14 16.32
CA ASP A 35 -12.03 4.66 17.28
C ASP A 35 -11.19 5.80 16.71
N GLY A 36 -11.27 6.03 15.40
CA GLY A 36 -10.54 7.05 14.67
C GLY A 36 -10.47 6.77 13.19
N ILE A 37 -9.48 7.39 12.52
CA ILE A 37 -9.24 7.22 11.10
C ILE A 37 -7.80 6.79 10.82
N GLU A 38 -7.60 6.08 9.71
CA GLU A 38 -6.34 6.01 9.01
C GLU A 38 -6.41 6.94 7.82
N GLN A 39 -5.54 7.95 7.82
CA GLN A 39 -5.58 9.02 6.83
C GLN A 39 -4.57 8.77 5.71
N PHE A 40 -5.02 8.71 4.45
CA PHE A 40 -4.11 8.62 3.31
C PHE A 40 -3.54 10.00 2.96
N ILE A 41 -2.22 10.18 3.15
CA ILE A 41 -1.50 11.42 2.85
C ILE A 41 -0.57 11.19 1.65
N TYR A 42 -1.03 11.56 0.46
CA TYR A 42 -0.30 11.43 -0.79
C TYR A 42 0.50 12.69 -1.17
N THR A 43 0.36 13.78 -0.39
CA THR A 43 1.05 15.05 -0.61
C THR A 43 2.43 15.07 0.04
N MET A 44 3.30 15.96 -0.46
CA MET A 44 4.64 16.21 0.11
C MET A 44 4.64 17.44 1.02
N GLU A 45 3.47 18.00 1.26
CA GLU A 45 3.24 19.20 2.06
C GLU A 45 2.16 18.90 3.08
N ARG A 46 2.14 19.70 4.15
CA ARG A 46 1.13 19.58 5.18
C ARG A 46 -0.27 19.61 4.56
N PRO A 47 -1.19 18.71 4.93
CA PRO A 47 -2.56 18.75 4.49
C PRO A 47 -3.21 20.11 4.79
N GLY A 48 -3.99 20.62 3.85
CA GLY A 48 -4.70 21.90 4.01
C GLY A 48 -5.72 21.89 5.15
N LYS A 49 -6.24 20.69 5.48
CA LYS A 49 -7.14 20.43 6.61
C LYS A 49 -6.53 19.33 7.48
N SER A 50 -6.52 19.54 8.78
CA SER A 50 -5.99 18.59 9.76
C SER A 50 -7.13 17.87 10.48
N TYR A 51 -6.95 16.56 10.68
CA TYR A 51 -7.82 15.70 11.47
C TYR A 51 -7.04 15.01 12.61
N LYS A 52 -6.02 15.70 13.11
CA LYS A 52 -5.10 15.20 14.13
C LYS A 52 -5.77 14.55 15.34
N ASP A 53 -6.92 15.03 15.73
CA ASP A 53 -7.69 14.52 16.85
C ASP A 53 -8.51 13.25 16.54
N LEU A 54 -8.66 12.91 15.26
CA LEU A 54 -9.27 11.67 14.79
C LEU A 54 -8.23 10.67 14.24
N THR A 55 -7.05 11.16 13.84
CA THR A 55 -6.04 10.37 13.17
C THR A 55 -5.34 9.44 14.15
N THR A 56 -5.45 8.13 13.91
CA THR A 56 -4.68 7.10 14.60
C THR A 56 -3.52 6.63 13.73
N GLY A 57 -3.76 6.42 12.45
CA GLY A 57 -2.76 5.99 11.49
C GLY A 57 -2.69 6.89 10.26
N VAL A 58 -1.58 6.83 9.56
CA VAL A 58 -1.40 7.50 8.27
C VAL A 58 -0.87 6.52 7.25
N HIS A 59 -1.52 6.48 6.10
CA HIS A 59 -1.04 5.78 4.94
C HIS A 59 -0.18 6.73 4.09
N LEU A 60 1.08 6.37 3.85
CA LEU A 60 2.02 7.16 3.07
C LEU A 60 1.76 7.03 1.57
N ASN A 61 2.30 7.98 0.79
CA ASN A 61 2.24 7.90 -0.67
C ASN A 61 2.91 6.61 -1.18
N TYR A 62 2.34 6.03 -2.21
CA TYR A 62 2.83 4.83 -2.86
C TYR A 62 3.33 5.12 -4.28
N TRP A 63 4.52 4.60 -4.59
CA TRP A 63 5.09 4.59 -5.94
C TRP A 63 5.15 3.14 -6.45
N PRO A 64 4.23 2.71 -7.33
CA PRO A 64 4.20 1.32 -7.81
C PRO A 64 5.44 0.93 -8.62
N TYR A 65 6.07 1.84 -9.35
CA TYR A 65 7.26 1.57 -10.16
C TYR A 65 8.40 2.57 -9.82
N TRP A 66 9.37 2.10 -9.09
CA TRP A 66 10.45 2.92 -8.55
C TRP A 66 11.84 2.26 -8.67
N MET A 67 11.90 0.93 -8.83
CA MET A 67 13.15 0.16 -8.83
C MET A 67 14.11 0.60 -9.95
N ASP A 68 13.61 0.85 -11.16
CA ASP A 68 14.45 1.29 -12.28
C ASP A 68 15.06 2.67 -12.03
N PHE A 69 14.35 3.55 -11.32
CA PHE A 69 14.89 4.82 -10.86
C PHE A 69 15.97 4.61 -9.79
N TRP A 70 15.66 3.83 -8.76
CA TRP A 70 16.56 3.50 -7.65
C TRP A 70 17.85 2.82 -8.13
N LEU A 71 17.73 1.86 -9.04
CA LEU A 71 18.85 1.09 -9.59
C LEU A 71 19.55 1.80 -10.77
N LYS A 72 19.15 3.04 -11.13
CA LYS A 72 19.71 3.83 -12.24
C LYS A 72 19.64 3.11 -13.59
N LYS A 73 18.54 2.38 -13.86
CA LYS A 73 18.28 1.67 -15.12
C LYS A 73 17.69 2.62 -16.17
N ALA A 74 18.48 3.60 -16.61
CA ALA A 74 18.02 4.74 -17.43
C ALA A 74 17.22 4.34 -18.68
N LYS A 75 17.60 3.24 -19.37
CA LYS A 75 16.90 2.76 -20.57
C LYS A 75 15.48 2.31 -20.23
N ARG A 76 15.32 1.47 -19.20
CA ARG A 76 14.00 0.97 -18.74
C ARG A 76 13.14 2.11 -18.18
N LEU A 77 13.75 2.97 -17.37
CA LEU A 77 13.07 4.14 -16.82
C LEU A 77 12.49 5.03 -17.93
N LYS A 78 13.24 5.26 -19.01
CA LYS A 78 12.76 6.04 -20.17
C LYS A 78 11.57 5.37 -20.88
N GLN A 79 11.49 4.05 -20.90
CA GLN A 79 10.41 3.31 -21.54
C GLN A 79 9.08 3.37 -20.76
N GLN A 80 9.14 3.68 -19.45
CA GLN A 80 7.95 3.71 -18.58
C GLN A 80 7.13 5.00 -18.69
N PHE A 81 7.71 6.06 -19.25
CA PHE A 81 7.09 7.37 -19.34
C PHE A 81 7.05 7.84 -20.79
N ARG A 82 5.93 8.44 -21.20
CA ARG A 82 5.76 9.00 -22.55
C ARG A 82 6.77 10.11 -22.84
N ASN A 83 7.14 10.87 -21.83
CA ASN A 83 8.08 11.99 -21.91
C ASN A 83 8.71 12.32 -20.56
N VAL A 84 9.66 13.25 -20.57
CA VAL A 84 10.38 13.70 -19.38
C VAL A 84 9.49 14.42 -18.37
N ILE A 85 8.43 15.10 -18.84
CA ILE A 85 7.51 15.85 -17.96
C ILE A 85 6.73 14.87 -17.10
N GLU A 86 6.17 13.81 -17.69
CA GLU A 86 5.44 12.76 -16.98
C GLU A 86 6.33 12.07 -15.94
N ARG A 87 7.57 11.72 -16.31
CA ARG A 87 8.55 11.17 -15.37
C ARG A 87 8.83 12.11 -14.21
N ASN A 88 9.04 13.40 -14.50
CA ASN A 88 9.33 14.39 -13.47
C ASN A 88 8.15 14.56 -12.52
N GLN A 89 6.93 14.65 -13.03
CA GLN A 89 5.71 14.68 -12.22
C GLN A 89 5.60 13.44 -11.32
N TYR A 90 5.88 12.27 -11.85
CA TYR A 90 5.81 11.01 -11.11
C TYR A 90 6.80 10.98 -9.93
N PHE A 91 8.06 11.36 -10.15
CA PHE A 91 9.09 11.41 -9.11
C PHE A 91 9.18 12.77 -8.40
N ARG A 92 8.18 13.66 -8.59
CA ARG A 92 8.13 15.00 -7.94
C ARG A 92 9.42 15.79 -8.17
N ASP A 93 9.86 15.84 -9.42
CA ASP A 93 11.09 16.51 -9.90
C ASP A 93 12.41 15.98 -9.29
N ALA A 94 12.39 14.78 -8.74
CA ALA A 94 13.63 14.13 -8.33
C ALA A 94 14.38 13.55 -9.54
N PHE A 95 15.70 13.80 -9.60
CA PHE A 95 16.61 13.33 -10.66
C PHE A 95 17.67 12.35 -10.14
N SER A 96 17.80 12.24 -8.82
CA SER A 96 18.73 11.36 -8.13
C SER A 96 18.06 10.60 -6.99
N ARG A 97 18.75 9.57 -6.47
CA ARG A 97 18.29 8.84 -5.27
C ARG A 97 18.08 9.78 -4.09
N ASP A 98 19.05 10.66 -3.83
CA ASP A 98 19.01 11.57 -2.67
C ASP A 98 17.86 12.57 -2.77
N GLU A 99 17.58 13.08 -3.98
CA GLU A 99 16.43 13.94 -4.22
C GLU A 99 15.10 13.18 -4.02
N TRP A 100 15.03 11.92 -4.47
CA TRP A 100 13.83 11.11 -4.26
C TRP A 100 13.64 10.73 -2.79
N LEU A 101 14.71 10.40 -2.07
CA LEU A 101 14.66 10.23 -0.61
C LEU A 101 14.18 11.52 0.08
N SER A 102 14.57 12.69 -0.41
CA SER A 102 14.07 13.98 0.10
C SER A 102 12.57 14.18 -0.19
N VAL A 103 12.06 13.67 -1.31
CA VAL A 103 10.60 13.63 -1.58
C VAL A 103 9.89 12.74 -0.56
N ILE A 104 10.42 11.55 -0.28
CA ILE A 104 9.84 10.64 0.71
C ILE A 104 9.88 11.26 2.12
N ARG A 105 10.98 11.90 2.52
CA ARG A 105 11.09 12.62 3.79
C ARG A 105 10.04 13.73 3.92
N ARG A 106 9.75 14.46 2.85
CA ARG A 106 8.67 15.46 2.85
C ARG A 106 7.30 14.84 3.07
N ASN A 107 7.01 13.69 2.44
CA ASN A 107 5.75 12.97 2.67
C ASN A 107 5.64 12.48 4.13
N ILE A 108 6.71 11.92 4.69
CA ILE A 108 6.77 11.56 6.11
C ILE A 108 6.56 12.79 7.01
N GLY A 109 7.22 13.91 6.71
CA GLY A 109 7.02 15.17 7.43
C GLY A 109 5.58 15.67 7.38
N ALA A 110 4.92 15.58 6.22
CA ALA A 110 3.49 15.88 6.08
C ALA A 110 2.62 14.96 6.94
N ALA A 111 2.89 13.65 6.93
CA ALA A 111 2.21 12.66 7.75
C ALA A 111 2.37 12.93 9.26
N LEU A 112 3.56 13.29 9.71
CA LEU A 112 3.85 13.58 11.11
C LEU A 112 3.08 14.81 11.66
N THR A 113 2.61 15.71 10.79
CA THR A 113 1.76 16.83 11.23
C THR A 113 0.43 16.38 11.82
N GLU A 114 -0.04 15.18 11.46
CA GLU A 114 -1.26 14.57 11.99
C GLU A 114 -1.02 13.75 13.27
N ALA A 115 0.23 13.68 13.77
CA ALA A 115 0.65 12.96 14.97
C ALA A 115 0.16 11.51 15.06
N PRO A 116 0.40 10.68 14.02
CA PRO A 116 -0.09 9.31 13.97
C PRO A 116 0.60 8.42 14.99
N GLU A 117 -0.08 7.36 15.44
CA GLU A 117 0.51 6.26 16.22
C GLU A 117 1.32 5.31 15.31
N TYR A 118 0.90 5.20 14.04
CA TYR A 118 1.59 4.38 13.04
C TYR A 118 1.52 4.98 11.63
N MET A 119 2.43 4.54 10.77
CA MET A 119 2.47 4.84 9.34
C MET A 119 2.47 3.56 8.51
N VAL A 120 1.71 3.54 7.42
CA VAL A 120 1.67 2.42 6.48
C VAL A 120 2.52 2.72 5.27
N TRP A 121 3.33 1.72 4.86
CA TRP A 121 4.21 1.80 3.70
C TRP A 121 4.15 0.52 2.86
N HIS A 122 3.77 0.63 1.61
CA HIS A 122 3.76 -0.48 0.66
C HIS A 122 5.16 -0.98 0.30
N ILE A 123 5.35 -2.29 0.27
CA ILE A 123 6.59 -2.95 -0.13
C ILE A 123 6.34 -3.78 -1.38
N SER A 124 6.37 -3.12 -2.53
CA SER A 124 6.25 -3.81 -3.81
C SER A 124 6.80 -3.00 -4.99
N GLU A 125 6.89 -3.65 -6.14
CA GLU A 125 7.27 -3.06 -7.42
C GLU A 125 6.50 -3.72 -8.56
N ALA A 126 5.92 -2.93 -9.43
CA ALA A 126 5.47 -3.34 -10.76
C ALA A 126 5.38 -2.11 -11.66
N ASN A 127 5.98 -2.16 -12.84
CA ASN A 127 5.90 -1.07 -13.79
C ASN A 127 4.63 -1.13 -14.66
N ASN A 128 4.43 -0.10 -15.48
CA ASN A 128 3.23 0.04 -16.31
C ASN A 128 2.97 -1.13 -17.28
N GLU A 129 4.00 -1.82 -17.75
CA GLU A 129 3.85 -3.00 -18.63
C GLU A 129 3.59 -4.25 -17.79
N GLU A 130 4.28 -4.40 -16.67
CA GLU A 130 4.23 -5.56 -15.79
C GLU A 130 2.86 -5.74 -15.14
N VAL A 131 2.15 -4.65 -14.82
CA VAL A 131 0.79 -4.74 -14.27
C VAL A 131 -0.19 -5.44 -15.22
N PHE A 132 0.04 -5.38 -16.54
CA PHE A 132 -0.74 -6.08 -17.55
C PHE A 132 -0.19 -7.46 -17.89
N THR A 133 1.13 -7.57 -18.08
CA THR A 133 1.75 -8.81 -18.58
C THR A 133 2.00 -9.84 -17.48
N TRP A 134 2.18 -9.38 -16.25
CA TRP A 134 2.65 -10.16 -15.10
C TRP A 134 4.01 -10.83 -15.35
N GLN A 135 4.81 -10.25 -16.22
CA GLN A 135 6.19 -10.61 -16.46
C GLN A 135 7.08 -9.60 -15.74
N PHE A 136 7.42 -9.90 -14.50
CA PHE A 136 8.14 -9.00 -13.62
C PHE A 136 9.65 -9.04 -13.87
N ASN A 137 10.27 -7.86 -13.93
CA ASN A 137 11.72 -7.70 -14.12
C ASN A 137 12.51 -7.99 -12.83
N TYR A 138 11.83 -7.92 -11.68
CA TYR A 138 12.46 -8.10 -10.38
C TYR A 138 11.76 -9.22 -9.59
N SER A 139 12.56 -10.00 -8.87
CA SER A 139 12.08 -10.99 -7.91
C SER A 139 11.63 -10.33 -6.59
N ASP A 140 10.87 -11.05 -5.77
CA ASP A 140 10.53 -10.60 -4.41
C ASP A 140 11.77 -10.15 -3.64
N ARG A 141 12.85 -10.93 -3.69
CA ARG A 141 14.06 -10.63 -2.92
C ARG A 141 14.77 -9.36 -3.36
N GLU A 142 14.83 -9.10 -4.67
CA GLU A 142 15.43 -7.86 -5.19
C GLU A 142 14.63 -6.65 -4.73
N VAL A 143 13.29 -6.73 -4.79
CA VAL A 143 12.41 -5.66 -4.27
C VAL A 143 12.58 -5.48 -2.77
N LEU A 144 12.60 -6.57 -1.99
CA LEU A 144 12.76 -6.51 -0.54
C LEU A 144 14.11 -5.91 -0.12
N ILE A 145 15.21 -6.24 -0.82
CA ILE A 145 16.53 -5.63 -0.58
C ILE A 145 16.47 -4.13 -0.81
N ALA A 146 16.01 -3.72 -1.99
CA ALA A 146 15.97 -2.30 -2.35
C ALA A 146 14.99 -1.51 -1.45
N SER A 147 13.86 -2.11 -1.05
CA SER A 147 12.92 -1.49 -0.11
C SER A 147 13.54 -1.30 1.28
N ALA A 148 14.31 -2.27 1.77
CA ALA A 148 15.04 -2.12 3.03
C ALA A 148 16.10 -1.02 2.94
N ASP A 149 16.86 -0.95 1.83
CA ASP A 149 17.85 0.10 1.59
C ASP A 149 17.21 1.50 1.60
N VAL A 150 16.07 1.66 0.89
CA VAL A 150 15.32 2.93 0.86
C VAL A 150 14.83 3.28 2.26
N PHE A 151 14.18 2.34 2.95
CA PHE A 151 13.61 2.58 4.27
C PHE A 151 14.69 2.94 5.29
N ASN A 152 15.76 2.17 5.39
CA ASN A 152 16.85 2.42 6.35
C ASN A 152 17.52 3.79 6.11
N SER A 153 17.53 4.27 4.84
CA SER A 153 18.08 5.61 4.52
C SER A 153 17.23 6.78 5.04
N ILE A 154 16.01 6.53 5.54
CA ILE A 154 15.10 7.59 6.02
C ILE A 154 14.42 7.25 7.35
N ALA A 155 14.72 6.10 7.95
CA ALA A 155 14.05 5.60 9.15
C ALA A 155 14.24 6.49 10.38
N ASP A 156 15.31 7.24 10.43
CA ASP A 156 15.66 8.22 11.47
C ASP A 156 14.76 9.47 11.46
N GLU A 157 14.11 9.77 10.34
CA GLU A 157 13.13 10.87 10.23
C GLU A 157 11.81 10.56 10.97
N ILE A 158 11.54 9.28 11.27
CA ILE A 158 10.31 8.85 11.92
C ILE A 158 10.56 8.73 13.44
N PRO A 159 9.81 9.44 14.30
CA PRO A 159 9.94 9.32 15.75
C PRO A 159 9.80 7.88 16.24
N GLU A 160 10.60 7.48 17.24
CA GLU A 160 10.63 6.08 17.72
C GLU A 160 9.28 5.56 18.24
N ASN A 161 8.43 6.46 18.74
CA ASN A 161 7.10 6.12 19.22
C ASN A 161 6.07 5.88 18.10
N VAL A 162 6.41 6.20 16.85
CA VAL A 162 5.54 5.92 15.68
C VAL A 162 5.92 4.56 15.11
N THR A 163 4.96 3.65 15.01
CA THR A 163 5.18 2.33 14.40
C THR A 163 5.15 2.43 12.87
N VAL A 164 6.06 1.75 12.18
CA VAL A 164 5.93 1.62 10.72
C VAL A 164 5.40 0.24 10.37
N LEU A 165 4.30 0.20 9.63
CA LEU A 165 3.65 -1.02 9.18
C LEU A 165 3.90 -1.18 7.68
N PHE A 166 4.62 -2.23 7.32
CA PHE A 166 4.88 -2.59 5.94
C PHE A 166 3.70 -3.38 5.39
N GLU A 167 3.11 -2.85 4.31
CA GLU A 167 1.93 -3.45 3.72
C GLU A 167 2.27 -4.38 2.57
N ASN A 168 1.59 -5.53 2.53
CA ASN A 168 1.71 -6.50 1.47
C ASN A 168 0.97 -6.07 0.21
N LEU A 169 1.50 -6.47 -0.95
CA LEU A 169 0.81 -6.46 -2.24
C LEU A 169 0.91 -7.83 -2.93
N TRP A 170 0.20 -7.98 -4.06
CA TRP A 170 0.24 -9.21 -4.90
C TRP A 170 1.36 -9.20 -5.93
N TRP A 171 2.03 -8.05 -6.16
CA TRP A 171 3.22 -7.92 -7.01
C TRP A 171 4.51 -8.30 -6.25
N PRO A 172 5.65 -8.41 -6.94
CA PRO A 172 6.91 -8.70 -6.27
C PRO A 172 7.22 -7.75 -5.12
N GLY A 173 7.69 -8.33 -4.02
CA GLY A 173 7.95 -7.64 -2.75
C GLY A 173 7.43 -8.43 -1.55
N LEU A 174 6.74 -7.77 -0.64
CA LEU A 174 6.20 -8.36 0.59
C LEU A 174 4.82 -8.99 0.32
N ARG A 175 4.78 -10.15 -0.33
CA ARG A 175 3.51 -10.85 -0.67
C ARG A 175 2.92 -11.69 0.46
N LEU A 176 3.63 -11.90 1.53
CA LEU A 176 3.29 -12.75 2.69
C LEU A 176 3.08 -14.25 2.39
N THR A 177 3.23 -14.69 1.15
CA THR A 177 3.02 -16.11 0.76
C THR A 177 4.21 -17.02 1.10
N ASP A 178 5.37 -16.47 1.42
CA ASP A 178 6.58 -17.18 1.84
C ASP A 178 7.18 -16.56 3.12
N PRO A 179 7.10 -17.24 4.28
CA PRO A 179 7.63 -16.74 5.54
C PRO A 179 9.14 -16.47 5.51
N ARG A 180 9.89 -17.16 4.63
CA ARG A 180 11.34 -16.92 4.48
C ARG A 180 11.62 -15.54 3.88
N ASN A 181 10.76 -15.04 2.99
CA ASN A 181 10.88 -13.69 2.45
C ASN A 181 10.49 -12.63 3.50
N VAL A 182 9.48 -12.90 4.32
CA VAL A 182 9.10 -12.02 5.43
C VAL A 182 10.27 -11.89 6.40
N LYS A 183 10.78 -13.01 6.92
CA LYS A 183 11.96 -13.00 7.80
C LYS A 183 13.15 -12.31 7.16
N PHE A 184 13.45 -12.62 5.90
CA PHE A 184 14.55 -12.02 5.14
C PHE A 184 14.46 -10.50 5.06
N PHE A 185 13.25 -9.94 4.89
CA PHE A 185 13.02 -8.51 4.86
C PHE A 185 13.23 -7.88 6.24
N PHE A 186 12.53 -8.41 7.27
CA PHE A 186 12.62 -7.86 8.61
C PHE A 186 14.02 -7.96 9.24
N ASP A 187 14.79 -8.99 8.91
CA ASP A 187 16.20 -9.11 9.31
C ASP A 187 17.10 -7.97 8.76
N ARG A 188 16.65 -7.25 7.73
CA ARG A 188 17.35 -6.11 7.09
C ARG A 188 16.88 -4.75 7.58
N ILE A 189 15.75 -4.70 8.24
CA ILE A 189 15.21 -3.45 8.78
C ILE A 189 15.95 -3.12 10.07
N GLU A 190 16.58 -1.94 10.11
CA GLU A 190 17.37 -1.51 11.27
C GLU A 190 16.49 -0.98 12.41
N ARG A 191 15.32 -0.43 12.08
CA ARG A 191 14.36 0.10 13.04
C ARG A 191 13.62 -1.04 13.76
N LYS A 192 13.45 -0.91 15.09
CA LYS A 192 12.77 -1.94 15.92
C LYS A 192 11.24 -1.81 15.92
N ASN A 193 10.73 -0.57 15.96
CA ASN A 193 9.28 -0.33 16.02
C ASN A 193 8.65 -0.42 14.62
N VAL A 194 8.57 -1.65 14.11
CA VAL A 194 8.00 -2.00 12.81
C VAL A 194 7.05 -3.19 12.92
N GLY A 195 6.24 -3.39 11.91
CA GLY A 195 5.33 -4.53 11.80
C GLY A 195 4.78 -4.67 10.38
N ILE A 196 3.77 -5.50 10.25
CA ILE A 196 3.05 -5.75 9.00
C ILE A 196 1.65 -5.12 9.14
N MET A 197 1.24 -4.38 8.11
CA MET A 197 -0.16 -4.12 7.79
C MET A 197 -0.59 -5.23 6.84
N LEU A 198 -1.47 -6.12 7.31
CA LEU A 198 -2.04 -7.17 6.48
C LEU A 198 -3.24 -6.62 5.70
N ASP A 199 -3.07 -6.31 4.42
CA ASP A 199 -4.21 -6.10 3.53
C ASP A 199 -4.70 -7.46 3.01
N THR A 200 -5.93 -7.80 3.41
CA THR A 200 -6.55 -9.08 3.06
C THR A 200 -6.93 -9.16 1.60
N GLY A 201 -7.36 -8.06 0.99
CA GLY A 201 -7.68 -7.98 -0.44
C GLY A 201 -6.43 -8.15 -1.30
N HIS A 202 -5.34 -7.49 -0.93
CA HIS A 202 -4.05 -7.68 -1.57
C HIS A 202 -3.56 -9.14 -1.46
N LEU A 203 -3.72 -9.74 -0.29
CA LEU A 203 -3.36 -11.14 -0.11
C LEU A 203 -4.23 -12.06 -0.97
N MET A 204 -5.55 -11.83 -1.03
CA MET A 204 -6.47 -12.58 -1.91
C MET A 204 -6.06 -12.50 -3.37
N ASN A 205 -5.56 -11.35 -3.84
CA ASN A 205 -5.09 -11.15 -5.21
C ASN A 205 -3.87 -12.02 -5.59
N THR A 206 -3.17 -12.61 -4.62
CA THR A 206 -2.13 -13.62 -4.87
C THR A 206 -2.69 -14.99 -5.26
N ASN A 207 -4.01 -15.23 -5.07
CA ASN A 207 -4.69 -16.48 -5.39
C ASN A 207 -5.91 -16.27 -6.30
N PRO A 208 -5.75 -16.24 -7.63
CA PRO A 208 -6.86 -16.00 -8.54
C PRO A 208 -7.89 -17.14 -8.63
N ARG A 209 -7.78 -18.19 -7.80
CA ARG A 209 -8.69 -19.34 -7.79
C ARG A 209 -9.83 -19.20 -6.78
N LEU A 210 -9.79 -18.20 -5.91
CA LEU A 210 -10.83 -17.94 -4.91
C LEU A 210 -12.17 -17.63 -5.60
N LYS A 211 -13.25 -18.24 -5.13
CA LYS A 211 -14.58 -18.16 -5.76
C LYS A 211 -15.60 -17.39 -4.92
N ASN A 212 -15.44 -17.39 -3.61
CA ASN A 212 -16.33 -16.79 -2.65
C ASN A 212 -15.59 -16.33 -1.40
N GLU A 213 -16.28 -15.61 -0.53
CA GLU A 213 -15.69 -15.02 0.67
C GLU A 213 -15.25 -16.05 1.71
N ALA A 214 -15.96 -17.18 1.83
CA ALA A 214 -15.55 -18.24 2.74
C ALA A 214 -14.20 -18.84 2.34
N GLU A 215 -14.02 -19.16 1.03
CA GLU A 215 -12.72 -19.62 0.51
C GLU A 215 -11.64 -18.55 0.70
N ALA A 216 -12.00 -17.27 0.60
CA ALA A 216 -11.08 -16.16 0.79
C ALA A 216 -10.64 -16.03 2.25
N ALA A 217 -11.56 -16.07 3.21
CA ALA A 217 -11.26 -16.04 4.63
C ALA A 217 -10.38 -17.24 5.03
N ASP A 218 -10.75 -18.46 4.60
CA ASP A 218 -9.91 -19.65 4.78
C ASP A 218 -8.51 -19.50 4.20
N TYR A 219 -8.39 -18.85 3.05
CA TYR A 219 -7.08 -18.61 2.42
C TYR A 219 -6.24 -17.64 3.22
N VAL A 220 -6.81 -16.52 3.67
CA VAL A 220 -6.13 -15.54 4.52
C VAL A 220 -5.64 -16.21 5.80
N CYS A 221 -6.51 -16.92 6.53
CA CYS A 221 -6.15 -17.63 7.76
C CYS A 221 -5.02 -18.64 7.52
N ARG A 222 -5.11 -19.48 6.47
CA ARG A 222 -4.04 -20.45 6.15
C ARG A 222 -2.70 -19.79 5.82
N VAL A 223 -2.71 -18.63 5.16
CA VAL A 223 -1.46 -17.90 4.88
C VAL A 223 -0.87 -17.34 6.16
N VAL A 224 -1.71 -16.75 7.04
CA VAL A 224 -1.26 -16.24 8.35
C VAL A 224 -0.70 -17.39 9.21
N ASP A 225 -1.38 -18.53 9.26
CA ASP A 225 -0.89 -19.72 9.98
C ASP A 225 0.49 -20.19 9.44
N LYS A 226 0.65 -20.17 8.11
CA LYS A 226 1.90 -20.55 7.46
C LYS A 226 3.05 -19.60 7.75
N LEU A 227 2.78 -18.34 8.10
CA LEU A 227 3.81 -17.39 8.52
C LEU A 227 4.51 -17.85 9.81
N GLY A 228 3.86 -18.68 10.65
CA GLY A 228 4.41 -19.14 11.90
C GLY A 228 4.81 -17.97 12.81
N PRO A 229 6.05 -17.94 13.34
CA PRO A 229 6.48 -16.83 14.20
C PRO A 229 6.43 -15.45 13.54
N CYS A 230 6.48 -15.37 12.20
CA CYS A 230 6.35 -14.09 11.50
C CYS A 230 4.93 -13.49 11.58
N ALA A 231 3.92 -14.28 11.95
CA ALA A 231 2.56 -13.77 12.17
C ALA A 231 2.49 -12.75 13.31
N GLU A 232 3.38 -12.85 14.31
CA GLU A 232 3.47 -11.89 15.42
C GLU A 232 3.88 -10.47 14.97
N LEU A 233 4.42 -10.34 13.75
CA LEU A 233 4.73 -9.05 13.14
C LEU A 233 3.47 -8.32 12.63
N ILE A 234 2.33 -9.02 12.46
CA ILE A 234 1.06 -8.40 12.03
C ILE A 234 0.53 -7.55 13.19
N LYS A 235 0.47 -6.24 12.98
CA LYS A 235 0.01 -5.26 13.98
C LYS A 235 -1.22 -4.49 13.53
N GLY A 236 -1.58 -4.57 12.26
CA GLY A 236 -2.76 -3.96 11.69
C GLY A 236 -3.31 -4.80 10.54
N VAL A 237 -4.59 -4.63 10.27
CA VAL A 237 -5.31 -5.31 9.18
C VAL A 237 -6.14 -4.29 8.41
N HIS A 238 -5.91 -4.20 7.10
CA HIS A 238 -6.85 -3.62 6.16
C HIS A 238 -7.82 -4.72 5.74
N LEU A 239 -9.01 -4.69 6.32
CA LEU A 239 -10.02 -5.72 6.08
C LEU A 239 -10.81 -5.40 4.81
N SER A 240 -10.32 -5.86 3.68
CA SER A 240 -10.92 -5.67 2.37
C SER A 240 -11.10 -6.99 1.63
N CYS A 241 -12.10 -7.08 0.75
CA CYS A 241 -12.41 -8.25 -0.06
C CYS A 241 -12.16 -7.96 -1.54
N SER A 242 -11.28 -8.77 -2.16
CA SER A 242 -10.94 -8.67 -3.59
C SER A 242 -11.08 -10.01 -4.28
N LEU A 243 -12.33 -10.38 -4.66
CA LEU A 243 -12.62 -11.62 -5.40
C LEU A 243 -12.46 -11.40 -6.92
N SER A 244 -11.30 -10.93 -7.34
CA SER A 244 -10.99 -10.57 -8.72
C SER A 244 -10.52 -11.73 -9.60
N GLY A 245 -10.52 -12.97 -9.08
CA GLY A 245 -9.92 -14.13 -9.73
C GLY A 245 -10.44 -14.43 -11.14
N HIS A 246 -11.71 -14.16 -11.41
CA HIS A 246 -12.25 -14.29 -12.78
C HIS A 246 -11.53 -13.33 -13.73
N TYR A 247 -11.49 -12.04 -13.39
CA TYR A 247 -10.79 -11.02 -14.17
C TYR A 247 -9.32 -11.38 -14.37
N GLN A 248 -8.62 -11.75 -13.29
CA GLN A 248 -7.20 -12.11 -13.33
C GLN A 248 -6.85 -13.29 -14.26
N ARG A 249 -7.78 -14.25 -14.43
CA ARG A 249 -7.59 -15.42 -15.32
C ARG A 249 -8.00 -15.16 -16.76
N THR A 250 -8.86 -14.18 -17.01
CA THR A 250 -9.50 -13.96 -18.33
C THR A 250 -8.98 -12.74 -19.07
N PHE A 251 -8.34 -11.77 -18.38
CA PHE A 251 -7.77 -10.65 -19.11
C PHE A 251 -6.57 -11.10 -19.97
N ASN A 252 -6.41 -10.43 -21.10
CA ASN A 252 -5.29 -10.68 -22.00
C ASN A 252 -3.98 -10.21 -21.35
N ARG A 253 -3.03 -11.12 -21.15
CA ARG A 253 -1.68 -10.85 -20.56
C ARG A 253 -0.77 -10.05 -21.51
N CYS A 254 -1.31 -9.08 -22.21
CA CYS A 254 -0.60 -8.18 -23.11
C CYS A 254 -0.74 -6.74 -22.66
N ALA A 255 0.37 -6.02 -22.66
CA ALA A 255 0.32 -4.57 -22.45
C ALA A 255 -0.39 -3.92 -23.65
N PRO A 256 -1.25 -2.92 -23.42
CA PRO A 256 -1.80 -2.10 -24.49
C PRO A 256 -0.70 -1.40 -25.29
N ALA A 257 -0.95 -1.10 -26.57
CA ALA A 257 0.03 -0.40 -27.42
C ALA A 257 0.45 0.97 -26.87
N GLN A 258 -0.44 1.59 -26.11
CA GLN A 258 -0.16 2.81 -25.34
C GLN A 258 -0.69 2.60 -23.93
N VAL A 259 0.21 2.55 -22.96
CA VAL A 259 -0.13 2.50 -21.55
C VAL A 259 -0.05 3.90 -20.97
N ASP A 260 -1.14 4.37 -20.38
CA ASP A 260 -1.17 5.58 -19.59
C ASP A 260 -1.61 5.29 -18.15
N ASN A 261 -1.44 6.27 -17.27
CA ASN A 261 -1.76 6.10 -15.86
C ASN A 261 -3.24 5.78 -15.63
N ALA A 262 -4.16 6.40 -16.40
CA ALA A 262 -5.59 6.17 -16.22
C ALA A 262 -5.98 4.72 -16.56
N LEU A 263 -5.41 4.18 -17.65
CA LEU A 263 -5.62 2.80 -18.06
C LEU A 263 -5.01 1.82 -17.05
N SER A 264 -3.80 2.10 -16.56
CA SER A 264 -3.14 1.30 -15.53
C SER A 264 -3.95 1.26 -14.24
N TRP A 265 -4.43 2.41 -13.77
CA TRP A 265 -5.28 2.46 -12.56
C TRP A 265 -6.61 1.74 -12.74
N LYS A 266 -7.27 1.85 -13.90
CA LYS A 266 -8.48 1.09 -14.19
C LYS A 266 -8.24 -0.41 -14.17
N HIS A 267 -7.12 -0.87 -14.72
CA HIS A 267 -6.72 -2.28 -14.69
C HIS A 267 -6.44 -2.75 -13.25
N ILE A 268 -5.67 -1.97 -12.50
CA ILE A 268 -5.36 -2.24 -11.08
C ILE A 268 -6.65 -2.34 -10.27
N ALA A 269 -7.56 -1.37 -10.37
CA ALA A 269 -8.84 -1.37 -9.68
C ALA A 269 -9.77 -2.53 -10.06
N SER A 270 -9.58 -3.15 -11.24
CA SER A 270 -10.30 -4.37 -11.61
C SER A 270 -9.77 -5.61 -10.88
N ILE A 271 -8.54 -5.56 -10.36
CA ILE A 271 -7.91 -6.60 -9.55
C ILE A 271 -8.14 -6.29 -8.08
N ASP A 272 -7.80 -5.08 -7.67
CA ASP A 272 -7.86 -4.60 -6.30
C ASP A 272 -9.19 -3.89 -6.03
N GLN A 273 -10.19 -4.69 -5.66
CA GLN A 273 -11.58 -4.22 -5.62
C GLN A 273 -11.96 -3.50 -4.34
N HIS A 274 -11.24 -3.69 -3.24
CA HIS A 274 -11.50 -3.10 -1.91
C HIS A 274 -12.99 -3.12 -1.49
N LYS A 275 -13.67 -4.26 -1.70
CA LYS A 275 -15.05 -4.45 -1.26
C LYS A 275 -15.10 -4.77 0.23
N THR A 276 -16.23 -4.59 0.86
CA THR A 276 -16.48 -5.09 2.21
C THR A 276 -16.71 -6.60 2.18
N PHE A 277 -16.26 -7.31 3.22
CA PHE A 277 -16.65 -8.70 3.45
C PHE A 277 -18.07 -8.78 4.00
N GLU A 278 -18.78 -9.86 3.70
CA GLU A 278 -19.96 -10.24 4.47
C GLU A 278 -19.58 -10.54 5.93
N THR A 279 -20.49 -10.27 6.85
CA THR A 279 -20.23 -10.34 8.31
C THR A 279 -19.69 -11.70 8.76
N ALA A 280 -20.13 -12.80 8.16
CA ALA A 280 -19.69 -14.15 8.54
C ALA A 280 -18.21 -14.39 8.18
N ALA A 281 -17.79 -14.00 6.97
CA ALA A 281 -16.41 -14.12 6.51
C ALA A 281 -15.48 -13.15 7.26
N ALA A 282 -15.94 -11.92 7.52
CA ALA A 282 -15.18 -10.94 8.30
C ALA A 282 -14.87 -11.39 9.73
N ARG A 283 -15.77 -12.16 10.35
CA ARG A 283 -15.56 -12.69 11.71
C ARG A 283 -14.60 -13.87 11.78
N GLN A 284 -14.32 -14.50 10.67
CA GLN A 284 -13.38 -15.61 10.59
C GLN A 284 -11.92 -15.12 10.53
N ILE A 285 -11.68 -13.98 9.89
CA ILE A 285 -10.39 -13.31 9.78
C ILE A 285 -10.08 -12.57 11.10
#